data_201ea3369dde2aa7ba071bfa9e75b0c8
#
_entry.id   201ea3369dde2aa7ba071bfa9e75b0c8
#
_cell.length_a   1.000
_cell.length_b   1.000
_cell.length_c   1.000
_cell.angle_alpha   90.00
_cell.angle_beta   90.00
_cell.angle_gamma   90.00
#
_symmetry.space_group_name_H-M   'P 1'
#
loop_
_entity.id
_entity.type
_entity.pdbx_description
1 polymer ?
#
loop_
_entity_poly.entity_id
_entity_poly.type
_entity_poly.pdbx_seq_one_letter_code
_entity_poly.pdbx_strand_id
1 'polypeptide(L)'
;LVLFESMACGTPVIALNRGAVPEIVVDGKTGFVVDSTDQMVEAVSRVNAIDPGDCRNHVQDHFSITSMAYKYSELYNQLIDSHKISESCSSLTDDYFAEPLLHGAIATL
;
A
#
# COMPACT_ATOMS: atom_id res chain seq x y z
N LEU A 1 -2.79 -1.73 -8.93
CA LEU A 1 -1.44 -2.15 -9.36
C LEU A 1 -0.93 -1.29 -10.52
N VAL A 2 -1.70 -1.10 -11.59
CA VAL A 2 -1.32 -0.32 -12.78
C VAL A 2 -0.83 1.11 -12.43
N LEU A 3 -1.45 1.77 -11.45
CA LEU A 3 -1.04 3.10 -11.01
C LEU A 3 0.38 3.12 -10.44
N PHE A 4 0.71 2.12 -9.63
CA PHE A 4 2.06 1.98 -9.06
C PHE A 4 3.10 1.68 -10.15
N GLU A 5 2.78 0.83 -11.09
CA GLU A 5 3.66 0.49 -12.21
C GLU A 5 3.97 1.72 -13.08
N SER A 6 2.94 2.51 -13.40
CA SER A 6 3.10 3.76 -14.14
C SER A 6 4.02 4.74 -13.41
N MET A 7 3.73 5.03 -12.14
CA MET A 7 4.53 5.96 -11.35
C MET A 7 5.94 5.44 -11.07
N ALA A 8 6.14 4.12 -10.90
CA ALA A 8 7.46 3.52 -10.75
C ALA A 8 8.35 3.73 -11.99
N CYS A 9 7.74 3.77 -13.17
CA CYS A 9 8.43 4.15 -14.42
C CYS A 9 8.64 5.66 -14.56
N GLY A 10 8.19 6.46 -13.60
CA GLY A 10 8.25 7.92 -13.67
C GLY A 10 7.15 8.55 -14.52
N THR A 11 6.08 7.82 -14.81
CA THR A 11 4.97 8.33 -15.62
C THR A 11 3.87 8.84 -14.70
N PRO A 12 3.48 10.13 -14.79
CA PRO A 12 2.38 10.69 -14.02
C PRO A 12 1.04 10.04 -14.38
N VAL A 13 0.13 10.00 -13.42
CA VAL A 13 -1.18 9.37 -13.57
C VAL A 13 -2.28 10.44 -13.56
N ILE A 14 -3.22 10.35 -14.51
CA ILE A 14 -4.49 11.10 -14.45
C ILE A 14 -5.60 10.08 -14.21
N ALA A 15 -6.30 10.20 -13.10
CA ALA A 15 -7.32 9.22 -12.73
C ALA A 15 -8.56 9.88 -12.11
N LEU A 16 -9.70 9.23 -12.29
CA LEU A 16 -10.94 9.65 -11.64
C LEU A 16 -10.85 9.41 -10.13
N ASN A 17 -11.43 10.32 -9.36
CA ASN A 17 -11.53 10.27 -7.91
C ASN A 17 -12.47 9.13 -7.46
N ARG A 18 -12.01 7.89 -7.56
CA ARG A 18 -12.77 6.69 -7.21
C ARG A 18 -11.88 5.65 -6.53
N GLY A 19 -12.48 4.90 -5.61
CA GLY A 19 -11.77 3.83 -4.89
C GLY A 19 -10.51 4.33 -4.20
N ALA A 20 -9.40 3.63 -4.36
CA ALA A 20 -8.13 3.94 -3.73
C ALA A 20 -7.30 5.03 -4.45
N VAL A 21 -7.77 5.62 -5.55
CA VAL A 21 -6.99 6.61 -6.30
C VAL A 21 -6.51 7.78 -5.44
N PRO A 22 -7.36 8.41 -4.58
CA PRO A 22 -6.93 9.52 -3.73
C PRO A 22 -5.88 9.13 -2.68
N GLU A 23 -5.78 7.86 -2.34
CA GLU A 23 -4.78 7.35 -1.39
C GLU A 23 -3.42 7.08 -2.06
N ILE A 24 -3.44 6.86 -3.38
CA ILE A 24 -2.28 6.45 -4.15
C ILE A 24 -1.64 7.63 -4.86
N VAL A 25 -2.44 8.49 -5.48
CA VAL A 25 -1.99 9.61 -6.32
C VAL A 25 -2.01 10.90 -5.52
N VAL A 26 -0.87 11.57 -5.46
CA VAL A 26 -0.77 12.90 -4.86
C VAL A 26 -1.06 13.94 -5.94
N ASP A 27 -2.20 14.61 -5.81
CA ASP A 27 -2.67 15.59 -6.79
C ASP A 27 -1.65 16.71 -7.01
N GLY A 28 -1.34 16.99 -8.26
CA GLY A 28 -0.37 18.01 -8.66
C GLY A 28 1.11 17.63 -8.46
N LYS A 29 1.41 16.46 -7.86
CA LYS A 29 2.79 16.02 -7.60
C LYS A 29 3.14 14.72 -8.32
N THR A 30 2.29 13.70 -8.25
CA THR A 30 2.52 12.41 -8.93
C THR A 30 1.48 12.14 -10.01
N GLY A 31 0.51 13.02 -10.15
CA GLY A 31 -0.57 12.91 -11.11
C GLY A 31 -1.66 13.92 -10.84
N PHE A 32 -2.82 13.69 -11.42
CA PHE A 32 -4.03 14.48 -11.18
C PHE A 32 -5.20 13.57 -10.83
N VAL A 33 -5.89 13.91 -9.74
CA VAL A 33 -7.13 13.26 -9.32
C VAL A 33 -8.29 14.14 -9.73
N VAL A 34 -9.16 13.65 -10.61
CA VAL A 34 -10.22 14.43 -11.25
C VAL A 34 -11.58 13.79 -11.04
N ASP A 35 -12.65 14.60 -11.04
CA ASP A 35 -14.01 14.12 -10.80
C ASP A 35 -14.82 13.90 -12.09
N SER A 36 -14.33 14.45 -13.21
CA SER A 36 -15.01 14.34 -14.51
C SER A 36 -14.06 14.16 -15.67
N THR A 37 -14.59 13.68 -16.79
CA THR A 37 -13.85 13.53 -18.04
C THR A 37 -13.34 14.87 -18.59
N ASP A 38 -14.08 15.93 -18.41
CA ASP A 38 -13.68 17.27 -18.87
C ASP A 38 -12.43 17.76 -18.11
N GLN A 39 -12.40 17.55 -16.79
CA GLN A 39 -11.22 17.82 -15.98
C GLN A 39 -10.02 16.93 -16.36
N MET A 40 -10.28 15.69 -16.78
CA MET A 40 -9.24 14.80 -17.27
C MET A 40 -8.58 15.34 -18.53
N VAL A 41 -9.36 15.86 -19.48
CA VAL A 41 -8.83 16.50 -20.69
C VAL A 41 -8.00 17.74 -20.35
N GLU A 42 -8.44 18.55 -19.41
CA GLU A 42 -7.68 19.70 -18.93
C GLU A 42 -6.36 19.28 -18.27
N ALA A 43 -6.38 18.24 -17.44
CA ALA A 43 -5.21 17.72 -16.75
C ALA A 43 -4.11 17.23 -17.72
N VAL A 44 -4.48 16.73 -18.91
CA VAL A 44 -3.51 16.30 -19.94
C VAL A 44 -2.58 17.44 -20.34
N SER A 45 -3.08 18.66 -20.44
CA SER A 45 -2.24 19.82 -20.80
C SER A 45 -1.22 20.19 -19.70
N ARG A 46 -1.48 19.79 -18.46
CA ARG A 46 -0.69 20.11 -17.28
C ARG A 46 0.28 18.97 -16.86
N VAL A 47 0.13 17.79 -17.45
CA VAL A 47 0.89 16.60 -17.02
C VAL A 47 2.42 16.78 -17.16
N ASN A 48 2.85 17.57 -18.12
CA ASN A 48 4.27 17.86 -18.35
C ASN A 48 4.93 18.70 -17.23
N ALA A 49 4.15 19.28 -16.34
CA ALA A 49 4.65 20.02 -15.19
C ALA A 49 5.05 19.10 -14.01
N ILE A 50 4.69 17.82 -14.07
CA ILE A 50 5.01 16.85 -13.02
C ILE A 50 6.39 16.26 -13.27
N ASP A 51 7.24 16.26 -12.23
CA ASP A 51 8.56 15.64 -12.30
C ASP A 51 8.44 14.11 -12.26
N PRO A 52 8.97 13.38 -13.26
CA PRO A 52 9.03 11.93 -13.26
C PRO A 52 9.75 11.34 -12.03
N GLY A 53 10.70 12.06 -11.47
CA GLY A 53 11.43 11.68 -10.26
C GLY A 53 10.50 11.63 -9.03
N ASP A 54 9.59 12.60 -8.90
CA ASP A 54 8.62 12.62 -7.81
C ASP A 54 7.67 11.42 -7.86
N CYS A 55 7.24 11.02 -9.06
CA CYS A 55 6.41 9.82 -9.23
C CYS A 55 7.14 8.57 -8.74
N ARG A 56 8.39 8.39 -9.14
CA ARG A 56 9.21 7.23 -8.78
C ARG A 56 9.52 7.19 -7.29
N ASN A 57 9.95 8.31 -6.72
CA ASN A 57 10.28 8.42 -5.31
C ASN A 57 9.06 8.13 -4.43
N HIS A 58 7.89 8.64 -4.81
CA HIS A 58 6.65 8.39 -4.09
C HIS A 58 6.32 6.89 -3.99
N VAL A 59 6.45 6.15 -5.10
CA VAL A 59 6.21 4.70 -5.10
C VAL A 59 7.28 3.98 -4.27
N GLN A 60 8.54 4.35 -4.42
CA GLN A 60 9.64 3.72 -3.70
C GLN A 60 9.50 3.90 -2.19
N ASP A 61 9.14 5.08 -1.73
CA ASP A 61 9.07 5.42 -0.31
C ASP A 61 7.83 4.82 0.37
N HIS A 62 6.69 4.80 -0.32
CA HIS A 62 5.41 4.45 0.30
C HIS A 62 4.86 3.10 -0.09
N PHE A 63 5.18 2.60 -1.28
CA PHE A 63 4.58 1.42 -1.89
C PHE A 63 5.58 0.35 -2.33
N SER A 64 6.84 0.44 -1.90
CA SER A 64 7.82 -0.62 -2.13
C SER A 64 7.43 -1.90 -1.39
N ILE A 65 7.93 -3.03 -1.90
CA ILE A 65 7.74 -4.35 -1.25
C ILE A 65 8.23 -4.31 0.20
N THR A 66 9.35 -3.66 0.45
CA THR A 66 9.91 -3.52 1.81
C THR A 66 8.99 -2.72 2.72
N SER A 67 8.47 -1.58 2.24
CA SER A 67 7.53 -0.75 3.01
C SER A 67 6.23 -1.51 3.31
N MET A 68 5.72 -2.25 2.34
CA MET A 68 4.53 -3.09 2.49
C MET A 68 4.77 -4.20 3.53
N ALA A 69 5.86 -4.95 3.40
CA ALA A 69 6.20 -6.04 4.31
C ALA A 69 6.35 -5.55 5.75
N TYR A 70 6.99 -4.39 5.94
CA TYR A 70 7.14 -3.79 7.26
C TYR A 70 5.78 -3.43 7.88
N LYS A 71 4.89 -2.77 7.12
CA LYS A 71 3.55 -2.40 7.59
C LYS A 71 2.69 -3.61 7.95
N TYR A 72 2.76 -4.69 7.16
CA TYR A 72 2.06 -5.94 7.49
C TYR A 72 2.62 -6.59 8.74
N SER A 73 3.94 -6.64 8.89
CA SER A 73 4.59 -7.19 10.10
C SER A 73 4.18 -6.42 11.35
N GLU A 74 4.15 -5.09 11.27
CA GLU A 74 3.71 -4.25 12.38
C GLU A 74 2.24 -4.48 12.73
N LEU A 75 1.37 -4.57 11.74
CA LEU A 75 -0.04 -4.88 11.94
C LEU A 75 -0.24 -6.25 12.60
N TYR A 76 0.47 -7.27 12.16
CA TYR A 76 0.41 -8.60 12.78
C TYR A 76 0.85 -8.58 14.24
N ASN A 77 1.92 -7.88 14.56
CA ASN A 77 2.36 -7.73 15.95
C ASN A 77 1.32 -7.03 16.82
N GLN A 78 0.69 -5.98 16.32
CA GLN A 78 -0.40 -5.28 17.02
C GLN A 78 -1.60 -6.21 17.29
N LEU A 79 -1.97 -7.03 16.30
CA LEU A 79 -3.06 -8.00 16.45
C LEU A 79 -2.72 -9.10 17.46
N ILE A 80 -1.49 -9.63 17.44
CA ILE A 80 -1.02 -10.64 18.39
C ILE A 80 -1.04 -10.07 19.81
N ASP A 81 -0.53 -8.86 20.01
CA ASP A 81 -0.50 -8.22 21.32
C ASP A 81 -1.92 -7.91 21.85
N SER A 82 -2.84 -7.50 20.97
CA SER A 82 -4.24 -7.30 21.35
C SER A 82 -4.94 -8.61 21.72
N HIS A 83 -4.59 -9.73 21.10
CA HIS A 83 -5.11 -11.05 21.44
C HIS A 83 -4.59 -11.56 22.80
N LYS A 84 -3.32 -11.34 23.11
CA LYS A 84 -2.75 -11.71 24.41
C LYS A 84 -3.45 -11.05 25.60
N ILE A 85 -4.00 -9.85 25.41
CA ILE A 85 -4.81 -9.16 26.44
C ILE A 85 -6.17 -9.83 26.61
N SER A 86 -6.71 -10.47 25.58
CA SER A 86 -8.00 -11.17 25.59
C SER A 86 -7.90 -12.57 26.23
N GLU A 87 -6.76 -13.23 26.14
CA GLU A 87 -6.56 -14.60 26.66
C GLU A 87 -6.38 -14.67 28.19
N SER A 88 -6.20 -13.55 28.86
CA SER A 88 -6.23 -13.54 30.32
C SER A 88 -7.62 -13.78 30.92
N CYS A 89 -8.65 -14.00 30.12
CA CYS A 89 -10.04 -14.19 30.54
C CYS A 89 -10.71 -15.50 30.08
N SER A 90 -10.01 -16.45 29.43
CA SER A 90 -10.61 -17.75 29.07
C SER A 90 -9.59 -18.88 29.11
N SER A 91 -9.46 -19.48 30.28
CA SER A 91 -8.82 -20.79 30.47
C SER A 91 -9.69 -21.93 29.94
N LEU A 92 -9.85 -22.09 28.64
CA LEU A 92 -10.56 -23.26 28.05
C LEU A 92 -10.26 -23.42 26.55
N THR A 93 -8.98 -23.57 26.13
CA THR A 93 -8.65 -24.20 24.83
C THR A 93 -7.16 -24.53 24.74
N ASP A 94 -6.63 -25.31 25.67
CA ASP A 94 -5.21 -25.71 25.64
C ASP A 94 -4.91 -26.92 24.74
N ASP A 95 -5.83 -27.39 23.91
CA ASP A 95 -5.61 -28.66 23.20
C ASP A 95 -5.61 -28.61 21.67
N TYR A 96 -5.67 -27.44 21.04
CA TYR A 96 -5.76 -27.41 19.55
C TYR A 96 -4.58 -26.81 18.79
N PHE A 97 -3.58 -26.26 19.42
CA PHE A 97 -2.39 -25.69 18.74
C PHE A 97 -1.05 -26.22 19.28
N ALA A 98 -0.94 -27.52 19.44
CA ALA A 98 0.35 -28.22 19.66
C ALA A 98 0.78 -28.94 18.40
N GLU A 99 0.97 -28.22 17.29
CA GLU A 99 1.69 -28.72 16.12
C GLU A 99 2.69 -27.66 15.65
N PRO A 100 3.95 -27.99 15.49
CA PRO A 100 5.00 -27.06 15.10
C PRO A 100 5.07 -26.93 13.58
N LEU A 101 4.18 -26.11 12.97
CA LEU A 101 4.18 -25.86 11.52
C LEU A 101 4.90 -24.58 11.09
N LEU A 102 5.72 -23.96 11.96
CA LEU A 102 6.35 -22.67 11.63
C LEU A 102 7.88 -22.71 11.46
N HIS A 103 8.48 -23.89 11.33
CA HIS A 103 9.94 -23.99 11.12
C HIS A 103 10.38 -24.26 9.68
N GLY A 104 9.48 -24.27 8.71
CA GLY A 104 9.80 -24.62 7.32
C GLY A 104 9.57 -23.55 6.25
N ALA A 105 8.99 -22.40 6.56
CA ALA A 105 8.53 -21.45 5.53
C ALA A 105 9.37 -20.17 5.35
N ILE A 106 10.47 -20.00 6.07
CA ILE A 106 11.26 -18.74 5.99
C ILE A 106 12.64 -18.94 5.34
N ALA A 107 12.96 -20.13 4.87
CA ALA A 107 14.31 -20.45 4.40
C ALA A 107 14.49 -20.49 2.87
N THR A 108 13.54 -20.01 2.05
CA THR A 108 13.71 -20.05 0.59
C THR A 108 13.02 -18.88 -0.12
N LEU A 109 13.55 -17.70 0.07
CA LEU A 109 13.44 -16.59 -0.90
C LEU A 109 14.67 -15.70 -0.81
#